data_2508425b6738a2eacd61d2bfe518de37
#
_entry.id   2508425b6738a2eacd61d2bfe518de37
#
_cell.length_a   1.000
_cell.length_b   1.000
_cell.length_c   1.000
_cell.angle_alpha   90.00
_cell.angle_beta   90.00
_cell.angle_gamma   90.00
#
_symmetry.space_group_name_H-M   'P 1'
#
loop_
_entity.id
_entity.type
_entity.pdbx_description
1 polymer ?
#
loop_
_entity_poly.entity_id
_entity_poly.type
_entity_poly.pdbx_seq_one_letter_code
_entity_poly.pdbx_strand_id
1 'polypeptide(L)'
;MEKLASLYHEHISALQQRTCEALARNQFDALLIHSGELQHIFLDDRDYPFKVNACFKAWVPVTKVPNCWLWVDGINKPKLWFYSPVDYWHSVEPLPTSYWTKEVEMIHLANAGDINSALSTYVKQNVAYIGCSPQRAKEIGFSERNINPKSVLDYLHFHRSYKTDYELVCMREAQKTAIVGHLAAYEAFQAGMSEFDINISYLMATGHRDTDVPYNNIIAMNENAAVLHYTALQHNAPSDIRSFLIDAGAEYNGYAADITRTYSAKSNNEFASLIKDMDAEQKALISTIKVGTRYTEYHIQMHHRIAKLLKKYGIVKDVSEEVMVEEGLTTPFFPHGIGHSLGLQVHDVAGFMQDDTGTHLAAPDMYPYLRCTRILEPRMVLTIEPGLYFIESLLAPWRESEFSKHFDWNKIGMLKLFGGIRIEDNIVIHENKVENMTRDLQLP
;
A
#
# COMPACT_ATOMS: atom_id res chain seq x y z
N MET A 1 -13.58 -15.84 16.29
CA MET A 1 -13.11 -14.84 17.28
C MET A 1 -12.00 -15.38 18.17
N GLU A 2 -12.09 -16.57 18.77
CA GLU A 2 -11.03 -17.13 19.64
C GLU A 2 -9.68 -17.26 18.95
N LYS A 3 -9.63 -17.78 17.72
CA LYS A 3 -8.37 -17.86 16.94
C LYS A 3 -7.74 -16.49 16.71
N LEU A 4 -8.53 -15.47 16.38
CA LEU A 4 -8.00 -14.11 16.16
C LEU A 4 -7.48 -13.49 17.46
N ALA A 5 -8.12 -13.77 18.59
CA ALA A 5 -7.66 -13.32 19.92
C ALA A 5 -6.32 -13.95 20.30
N SER A 6 -6.12 -15.26 20.04
CA SER A 6 -4.84 -15.94 20.28
C SER A 6 -3.72 -15.35 19.43
N LEU A 7 -3.95 -15.17 18.13
CA LEU A 7 -2.98 -14.57 17.22
C LEU A 7 -2.66 -13.12 17.59
N TYR A 8 -3.63 -12.38 18.12
CA TYR A 8 -3.41 -11.01 18.56
C TYR A 8 -2.54 -10.96 19.83
N HIS A 9 -2.71 -11.88 20.77
CA HIS A 9 -1.83 -12.01 21.93
C HIS A 9 -0.36 -12.25 21.52
N GLU A 10 -0.13 -13.17 20.57
CA GLU A 10 1.20 -13.43 20.01
C GLU A 10 1.76 -12.21 19.27
N HIS A 11 0.91 -11.48 18.55
CA HIS A 11 1.28 -10.25 17.87
C HIS A 11 1.74 -9.16 18.86
N ILE A 12 0.98 -8.92 19.94
CA ILE A 12 1.37 -7.96 20.98
C ILE A 12 2.69 -8.37 21.62
N SER A 13 2.90 -9.65 21.90
CA SER A 13 4.16 -10.16 22.43
C SER A 13 5.35 -9.87 21.50
N ALA A 14 5.17 -10.07 20.20
CA ALA A 14 6.20 -9.75 19.19
C ALA A 14 6.49 -8.24 19.12
N LEU A 15 5.46 -7.39 19.20
CA LEU A 15 5.63 -5.93 19.21
C LEU A 15 6.33 -5.46 20.49
N GLN A 16 6.00 -6.04 21.65
CA GLN A 16 6.69 -5.74 22.91
C GLN A 16 8.17 -6.11 22.85
N GLN A 17 8.51 -7.28 22.33
CA GLN A 17 9.91 -7.71 22.14
C GLN A 17 10.67 -6.73 21.25
N ARG A 18 10.12 -6.36 20.08
CA ARG A 18 10.72 -5.38 19.17
C ARG A 18 10.88 -4.03 19.82
N THR A 19 9.90 -3.60 20.60
CA THR A 19 9.94 -2.32 21.32
C THR A 19 11.00 -2.34 22.40
N CYS A 20 11.08 -3.40 23.22
CA CYS A 20 12.11 -3.56 24.25
C CYS A 20 13.52 -3.42 23.66
N GLU A 21 13.79 -4.04 22.53
CA GLU A 21 15.09 -3.96 21.86
C GLU A 21 15.35 -2.56 21.27
N ALA A 22 14.36 -1.92 20.64
CA ALA A 22 14.47 -0.55 20.14
C ALA A 22 14.78 0.45 21.25
N LEU A 23 14.10 0.31 22.39
CA LEU A 23 14.30 1.16 23.57
C LEU A 23 15.70 0.98 24.17
N ALA A 24 16.13 -0.28 24.35
CA ALA A 24 17.45 -0.59 24.90
C ALA A 24 18.59 -0.03 24.05
N ARG A 25 18.52 -0.19 22.72
CA ARG A 25 19.50 0.34 21.77
C ARG A 25 19.60 1.87 21.79
N ASN A 26 18.51 2.56 22.09
CA ASN A 26 18.40 4.02 21.99
C ASN A 26 18.34 4.71 23.37
N GLN A 27 18.45 3.94 24.46
CA GLN A 27 18.43 4.43 25.85
C GLN A 27 17.14 5.18 26.20
N PHE A 28 16.00 4.77 25.65
CA PHE A 28 14.68 5.24 26.05
C PHE A 28 14.03 4.28 27.04
N ASP A 29 13.19 4.82 27.91
CA ASP A 29 12.43 4.04 28.90
C ASP A 29 11.12 3.50 28.31
N ALA A 30 10.52 4.24 27.36
CA ALA A 30 9.26 3.89 26.73
C ALA A 30 9.02 4.63 25.41
N LEU A 31 7.99 4.20 24.66
CA LEU A 31 7.41 4.94 23.55
C LEU A 31 6.04 5.49 23.97
N LEU A 32 5.74 6.72 23.56
CA LEU A 32 4.40 7.27 23.54
C LEU A 32 3.97 7.47 22.08
N ILE A 33 2.97 6.71 21.64
CA ILE A 33 2.51 6.71 20.26
C ILE A 33 1.16 7.42 20.18
N HIS A 34 1.05 8.42 19.32
CA HIS A 34 -0.15 9.22 19.14
C HIS A 34 -0.93 8.78 17.90
N SER A 35 -2.25 8.60 18.00
CA SER A 35 -3.08 8.22 16.84
C SER A 35 -3.14 9.32 15.76
N GLY A 36 -2.94 10.57 16.15
CA GLY A 36 -3.04 11.77 15.32
C GLY A 36 -4.17 12.69 15.75
N GLU A 37 -4.26 13.84 15.11
CA GLU A 37 -5.26 14.89 15.37
C GLU A 37 -6.01 15.21 14.08
N LEU A 38 -7.26 15.66 14.23
CA LEU A 38 -8.02 16.26 13.14
C LEU A 38 -7.33 17.54 12.66
N GLN A 39 -7.36 17.79 11.38
CA GLN A 39 -6.82 19.00 10.76
C GLN A 39 -7.95 19.77 10.08
N HIS A 40 -8.20 21.01 10.53
CA HIS A 40 -9.20 21.86 9.93
C HIS A 40 -8.81 22.28 8.51
N ILE A 41 -9.80 22.38 7.64
CA ILE A 41 -9.67 23.02 6.34
C ILE A 41 -9.41 24.52 6.59
N PHE A 42 -8.54 25.12 5.79
CA PHE A 42 -8.15 26.52 5.97
C PHE A 42 -9.38 27.45 5.99
N LEU A 43 -9.56 28.19 7.09
CA LEU A 43 -10.69 29.10 7.35
C LEU A 43 -12.09 28.43 7.32
N ASP A 44 -12.17 27.13 7.57
CA ASP A 44 -13.41 26.36 7.66
C ASP A 44 -13.50 25.69 9.05
N ASP A 45 -14.69 25.36 9.49
CA ASP A 45 -14.96 24.58 10.72
C ASP A 45 -15.05 23.05 10.46
N ARG A 46 -14.77 22.62 9.21
CA ARG A 46 -14.71 21.20 8.82
C ARG A 46 -13.29 20.69 8.80
N ASP A 47 -13.15 19.39 8.96
CA ASP A 47 -11.87 18.70 8.94
C ASP A 47 -11.59 18.02 7.60
N TYR A 48 -10.29 17.88 7.27
CA TYR A 48 -9.84 16.94 6.26
C TYR A 48 -10.12 15.50 6.71
N PRO A 49 -10.28 14.53 5.78
CA PRO A 49 -10.41 13.12 6.13
C PRO A 49 -9.26 12.65 7.02
N PHE A 50 -9.60 12.08 8.18
CA PHE A 50 -8.62 11.63 9.16
C PHE A 50 -8.14 10.21 8.87
N LYS A 51 -6.83 10.00 8.98
CA LYS A 51 -6.19 8.68 8.94
C LYS A 51 -5.31 8.51 10.17
N VAL A 52 -5.52 7.41 10.88
CA VAL A 52 -4.73 7.07 12.07
C VAL A 52 -3.30 6.71 11.71
N ASN A 53 -2.34 7.16 12.54
CA ASN A 53 -0.93 6.84 12.43
C ASN A 53 -0.69 5.31 12.35
N ALA A 54 0.07 4.88 11.37
CA ALA A 54 0.36 3.46 11.14
C ALA A 54 1.09 2.80 12.33
N CYS A 55 2.01 3.52 13.02
CA CYS A 55 2.67 3.01 14.21
C CYS A 55 1.69 2.77 15.36
N PHE A 56 0.60 3.55 15.45
CA PHE A 56 -0.47 3.35 16.42
C PHE A 56 -1.36 2.15 16.03
N LYS A 57 -1.77 2.08 14.75
CA LYS A 57 -2.57 0.95 14.23
C LYS A 57 -1.87 -0.41 14.38
N ALA A 58 -0.54 -0.43 14.37
CA ALA A 58 0.22 -1.65 14.61
C ALA A 58 -0.12 -2.31 15.95
N TRP A 59 -0.38 -1.51 16.98
CA TRP A 59 -0.69 -1.98 18.33
C TRP A 59 -2.16 -2.26 18.57
N VAL A 60 -3.03 -1.42 18.05
CA VAL A 60 -4.48 -1.51 18.31
C VAL A 60 -5.26 -1.24 17.02
N PRO A 61 -6.30 -2.04 16.70
CA PRO A 61 -7.09 -1.88 15.47
C PRO A 61 -8.09 -0.72 15.57
N VAL A 62 -7.62 0.42 16.05
CA VAL A 62 -8.37 1.68 16.14
C VAL A 62 -7.99 2.52 14.93
N THR A 63 -8.87 2.59 13.93
CA THR A 63 -8.55 3.15 12.61
C THR A 63 -9.20 4.53 12.34
N LYS A 64 -10.08 5.00 13.25
CA LYS A 64 -10.91 6.19 13.01
C LYS A 64 -10.89 7.22 14.15
N VAL A 65 -10.28 6.92 15.30
CA VAL A 65 -10.35 7.78 16.49
C VAL A 65 -9.09 8.63 16.63
N PRO A 66 -9.20 9.96 16.51
CA PRO A 66 -8.11 10.88 16.79
C PRO A 66 -7.82 10.98 18.28
N ASN A 67 -6.74 11.66 18.64
CA ASN A 67 -6.39 12.01 20.02
C ASN A 67 -6.26 10.82 20.99
N CYS A 68 -6.08 9.60 20.48
CA CYS A 68 -5.73 8.46 21.30
C CYS A 68 -4.22 8.39 21.51
N TRP A 69 -3.81 7.92 22.70
CA TRP A 69 -2.40 7.84 23.08
C TRP A 69 -2.08 6.46 23.61
N LEU A 70 -0.99 5.90 23.17
CA LEU A 70 -0.56 4.56 23.55
C LEU A 70 0.85 4.62 24.16
N TRP A 71 0.97 4.17 25.40
CA TRP A 71 2.24 4.00 26.11
C TRP A 71 2.68 2.55 26.02
N VAL A 72 3.92 2.32 25.63
CA VAL A 72 4.53 1.00 25.59
C VAL A 72 5.98 1.06 26.06
N ASP A 73 6.34 0.18 26.98
CA ASP A 73 7.70 0.05 27.53
C ASP A 73 8.38 -1.28 27.15
N GLY A 74 7.70 -2.08 26.34
CA GLY A 74 8.20 -3.39 25.89
C GLY A 74 8.08 -4.53 26.93
N ILE A 75 7.61 -4.25 28.14
CA ILE A 75 7.57 -5.20 29.26
C ILE A 75 6.14 -5.33 29.80
N ASN A 76 5.57 -4.19 30.20
CA ASN A 76 4.26 -4.15 30.82
C ASN A 76 3.14 -4.11 29.77
N LYS A 77 1.92 -4.42 30.22
CA LYS A 77 0.74 -4.30 29.38
C LYS A 77 0.61 -2.87 28.84
N PRO A 78 0.47 -2.67 27.52
CA PRO A 78 0.33 -1.35 26.92
C PRO A 78 -0.82 -0.56 27.54
N LYS A 79 -0.63 0.75 27.76
CA LYS A 79 -1.69 1.64 28.29
C LYS A 79 -2.25 2.49 27.13
N LEU A 80 -3.56 2.42 26.96
CA LEU A 80 -4.27 3.15 25.93
C LEU A 80 -5.21 4.18 26.54
N TRP A 81 -4.89 5.47 26.38
CA TRP A 81 -5.85 6.55 26.58
C TRP A 81 -6.71 6.65 25.34
N PHE A 82 -7.93 6.14 25.47
CA PHE A 82 -8.90 6.11 24.39
C PHE A 82 -9.79 7.35 24.46
N TYR A 83 -9.72 8.18 23.40
CA TYR A 83 -10.49 9.41 23.31
C TYR A 83 -11.94 9.11 22.93
N SER A 84 -12.86 9.41 23.86
CA SER A 84 -14.31 9.24 23.70
C SER A 84 -15.03 10.36 24.46
N PRO A 85 -15.11 11.58 23.88
CA PRO A 85 -15.71 12.74 24.53
C PRO A 85 -17.23 12.64 24.59
N VAL A 86 -17.87 13.51 25.37
CA VAL A 86 -19.29 13.79 25.22
C VAL A 86 -19.44 14.86 24.14
N ASP A 87 -19.98 14.48 23.00
CA ASP A 87 -20.18 15.37 21.85
C ASP A 87 -21.61 15.20 21.30
N TYR A 88 -22.25 16.28 20.96
CA TYR A 88 -23.57 16.27 20.32
C TYR A 88 -23.53 16.71 18.84
N TRP A 89 -22.37 17.18 18.37
CA TRP A 89 -22.15 17.54 16.98
C TRP A 89 -21.70 16.36 16.12
N HIS A 90 -20.92 15.46 16.70
CA HIS A 90 -20.28 14.38 15.97
C HIS A 90 -20.59 13.01 16.60
N SER A 91 -20.61 11.98 15.78
CA SER A 91 -20.68 10.61 16.29
C SER A 91 -19.36 10.25 16.98
N VAL A 92 -19.46 9.82 18.22
CA VAL A 92 -18.32 9.44 19.06
C VAL A 92 -18.23 7.93 19.13
N GLU A 93 -17.03 7.37 18.87
CA GLU A 93 -16.79 5.96 19.07
C GLU A 93 -16.83 5.61 20.57
N PRO A 94 -17.67 4.64 20.99
CA PRO A 94 -17.71 4.19 22.37
C PRO A 94 -16.44 3.46 22.76
N LEU A 95 -16.19 3.31 24.05
CA LEU A 95 -15.10 2.46 24.53
C LEU A 95 -15.25 1.04 23.98
N PRO A 96 -14.23 0.53 23.28
CA PRO A 96 -14.31 -0.77 22.63
C PRO A 96 -14.35 -1.93 23.63
N THR A 97 -15.08 -3.00 23.27
CA THR A 97 -15.20 -4.24 24.07
C THR A 97 -14.76 -5.48 23.28
N SER A 98 -13.97 -5.29 22.23
CA SER A 98 -13.52 -6.35 21.31
C SER A 98 -12.43 -7.24 21.91
N TYR A 99 -12.07 -8.32 21.20
CA TYR A 99 -11.07 -9.32 21.61
C TYR A 99 -9.71 -8.70 22.01
N TRP A 100 -9.29 -7.64 21.32
CA TRP A 100 -7.99 -7.01 21.51
C TRP A 100 -7.88 -6.17 22.80
N THR A 101 -9.01 -5.74 23.40
CA THR A 101 -9.01 -4.88 24.60
C THR A 101 -8.44 -5.58 25.83
N LYS A 102 -8.40 -6.92 25.81
CA LYS A 102 -7.77 -7.70 26.88
C LYS A 102 -6.25 -7.55 26.94
N GLU A 103 -5.63 -7.15 25.85
CA GLU A 103 -4.17 -6.99 25.75
C GLU A 103 -3.66 -5.58 26.07
N VAL A 104 -4.58 -4.64 26.38
CA VAL A 104 -4.25 -3.27 26.73
C VAL A 104 -4.94 -2.83 28.03
N GLU A 105 -4.30 -1.96 28.79
CA GLU A 105 -4.93 -1.23 29.91
C GLU A 105 -5.68 -0.03 29.33
N MET A 106 -7.01 -0.10 29.31
CA MET A 106 -7.86 0.94 28.72
C MET A 106 -8.12 2.06 29.73
N ILE A 107 -7.81 3.30 29.34
CA ILE A 107 -8.05 4.50 30.14
C ILE A 107 -8.95 5.43 29.31
N HIS A 108 -10.12 5.78 29.85
CA HIS A 108 -11.01 6.72 29.18
C HIS A 108 -10.47 8.14 29.19
N LEU A 109 -10.42 8.79 28.04
CA LEU A 109 -10.04 10.18 27.87
C LEU A 109 -11.28 10.97 27.39
N ALA A 110 -11.93 11.69 28.31
CA ALA A 110 -13.15 12.44 28.01
C ALA A 110 -12.87 13.77 27.30
N ASN A 111 -11.73 14.40 27.59
CA ASN A 111 -11.30 15.65 26.92
C ASN A 111 -9.87 15.49 26.41
N ALA A 112 -9.59 15.94 25.20
CA ALA A 112 -8.26 15.85 24.60
C ALA A 112 -7.18 16.61 25.43
N GLY A 113 -7.56 17.68 26.12
CA GLY A 113 -6.67 18.46 26.99
C GLY A 113 -6.25 17.73 28.27
N ASP A 114 -7.02 16.78 28.75
CA ASP A 114 -6.74 16.04 29.99
C ASP A 114 -5.48 15.17 29.86
N ILE A 115 -5.05 14.88 28.63
CA ILE A 115 -3.85 14.11 28.36
C ILE A 115 -2.60 14.77 28.94
N ASN A 116 -2.53 16.09 29.00
CA ASN A 116 -1.36 16.81 29.57
C ASN A 116 -1.15 16.45 31.04
N SER A 117 -2.23 16.40 31.83
CA SER A 117 -2.18 16.00 33.23
C SER A 117 -1.92 14.49 33.37
N ALA A 118 -2.58 13.67 32.56
CA ALA A 118 -2.43 12.22 32.57
C ALA A 118 -1.00 11.78 32.24
N LEU A 119 -0.32 12.48 31.35
CA LEU A 119 1.06 12.17 30.94
C LEU A 119 2.13 12.89 31.75
N SER A 120 1.79 13.79 32.66
CA SER A 120 2.73 14.64 33.42
C SER A 120 3.82 13.88 34.17
N THR A 121 3.54 12.66 34.63
CA THR A 121 4.52 11.78 35.30
C THR A 121 5.36 10.97 34.32
N TYR A 122 4.79 10.64 33.16
CA TYR A 122 5.44 9.84 32.14
C TYR A 122 6.48 10.64 31.33
N VAL A 123 6.17 11.90 31.01
CA VAL A 123 7.07 12.79 30.25
C VAL A 123 8.36 13.13 31.02
N LYS A 124 8.39 12.92 32.34
CA LYS A 124 9.61 13.08 33.15
C LYS A 124 10.64 11.97 32.96
N GLN A 125 10.23 10.86 32.37
CA GLN A 125 11.10 9.75 31.98
C GLN A 125 11.73 10.06 30.61
N ASN A 126 12.74 9.29 30.21
CA ASN A 126 13.32 9.44 28.88
C ASN A 126 12.48 8.68 27.85
N VAL A 127 11.41 9.32 27.36
CA VAL A 127 10.39 8.73 26.48
C VAL A 127 10.54 9.24 25.06
N ALA A 128 10.42 8.35 24.07
CA ALA A 128 10.32 8.71 22.68
C ALA A 128 8.85 8.89 22.27
N TYR A 129 8.53 10.03 21.69
CA TYR A 129 7.23 10.28 21.06
C TYR A 129 7.26 9.81 19.59
N ILE A 130 6.21 9.11 19.15
CA ILE A 130 5.99 8.74 17.76
C ILE A 130 4.61 9.25 17.33
N GLY A 131 4.57 10.16 16.34
CA GLY A 131 3.32 10.70 15.84
C GLY A 131 3.49 11.78 14.78
N CYS A 132 2.38 12.12 14.12
CA CYS A 132 2.34 13.13 13.05
C CYS A 132 2.19 14.57 13.56
N SER A 133 2.07 14.78 14.88
CA SER A 133 1.86 16.09 15.52
C SER A 133 3.06 16.50 16.42
N PRO A 134 4.24 16.85 15.85
CA PRO A 134 5.40 17.26 16.64
C PRO A 134 5.13 18.47 17.54
N GLN A 135 4.28 19.41 17.08
CA GLN A 135 3.91 20.59 17.87
C GLN A 135 3.15 20.18 19.15
N ARG A 136 2.21 19.25 19.04
CA ARG A 136 1.47 18.71 20.19
C ARG A 136 2.41 18.02 21.19
N ALA A 137 3.41 17.28 20.70
CA ALA A 137 4.42 16.68 21.55
C ALA A 137 5.23 17.74 22.34
N LYS A 138 5.63 18.85 21.68
CA LYS A 138 6.32 19.97 22.34
C LYS A 138 5.46 20.62 23.42
N GLU A 139 4.16 20.82 23.17
CA GLU A 139 3.19 21.36 24.14
C GLU A 139 3.04 20.48 25.39
N ILE A 140 3.11 19.18 25.22
CA ILE A 140 3.09 18.21 26.35
C ILE A 140 4.42 18.19 27.11
N GLY A 141 5.51 18.71 26.52
CA GLY A 141 6.80 18.86 27.18
C GLY A 141 7.91 17.96 26.64
N PHE A 142 7.73 17.31 25.48
CA PHE A 142 8.80 16.55 24.84
C PHE A 142 9.90 17.47 24.28
N SER A 143 11.15 17.09 24.49
CA SER A 143 12.29 17.72 23.83
C SER A 143 12.36 17.25 22.37
N GLU A 144 12.92 18.09 21.50
CA GLU A 144 12.99 17.82 20.06
C GLU A 144 13.69 16.50 19.72
N ARG A 145 14.74 16.14 20.46
CA ARG A 145 15.48 14.87 20.29
C ARG A 145 14.64 13.62 20.57
N ASN A 146 13.57 13.77 21.36
CA ASN A 146 12.67 12.68 21.75
C ASN A 146 11.45 12.56 20.81
N ILE A 147 11.29 13.50 19.86
CA ILE A 147 10.17 13.51 18.92
C ILE A 147 10.59 12.78 17.63
N ASN A 148 9.93 11.67 17.33
CA ASN A 148 10.18 10.84 16.16
C ASN A 148 11.68 10.50 15.99
N PRO A 149 12.40 9.99 17.02
CA PRO A 149 13.82 9.73 16.93
C PRO A 149 14.12 8.72 15.82
N LYS A 150 14.93 9.14 14.84
CA LYS A 150 15.19 8.39 13.62
C LYS A 150 15.66 6.96 13.88
N SER A 151 16.56 6.76 14.82
CA SER A 151 17.13 5.45 15.14
C SER A 151 16.09 4.47 15.71
N VAL A 152 15.10 4.96 16.46
CA VAL A 152 13.96 4.15 16.92
C VAL A 152 13.04 3.81 15.75
N LEU A 153 12.73 4.79 14.90
CA LEU A 153 11.91 4.58 13.72
C LEU A 153 12.56 3.62 12.73
N ASP A 154 13.85 3.73 12.48
CA ASP A 154 14.60 2.83 11.58
C ASP A 154 14.46 1.38 12.05
N TYR A 155 14.70 1.13 13.34
CA TYR A 155 14.56 -0.22 13.90
C TYR A 155 13.12 -0.75 13.75
N LEU A 156 12.13 0.03 14.19
CA LEU A 156 10.72 -0.39 14.14
C LEU A 156 10.22 -0.59 12.71
N HIS A 157 10.61 0.30 11.79
CA HIS A 157 10.21 0.22 10.38
C HIS A 157 10.82 -0.99 9.69
N PHE A 158 12.10 -1.29 9.93
CA PHE A 158 12.75 -2.47 9.37
C PHE A 158 12.02 -3.75 9.79
N HIS A 159 11.74 -3.90 11.09
CA HIS A 159 11.07 -5.08 11.64
C HIS A 159 9.57 -5.15 11.31
N ARG A 160 8.90 -4.03 10.97
CA ARG A 160 7.51 -4.00 10.50
C ARG A 160 7.33 -4.72 9.16
N SER A 161 8.39 -4.91 8.40
CA SER A 161 8.35 -5.71 7.17
C SER A 161 8.00 -7.17 7.43
N TYR A 162 8.37 -7.72 8.58
CA TYR A 162 8.13 -9.12 8.96
C TYR A 162 6.78 -9.25 9.66
N LYS A 163 5.77 -9.66 8.91
CA LYS A 163 4.38 -9.75 9.38
C LYS A 163 4.19 -10.90 10.38
N THR A 164 3.47 -10.64 11.46
CA THR A 164 2.99 -11.67 12.38
C THR A 164 1.82 -12.45 11.76
N ASP A 165 1.41 -13.56 12.36
CA ASP A 165 0.28 -14.34 11.84
C ASP A 165 -1.05 -13.58 11.96
N TYR A 166 -1.20 -12.73 12.98
CA TYR A 166 -2.32 -11.80 13.10
C TYR A 166 -2.38 -10.83 11.92
N GLU A 167 -1.26 -10.19 11.58
CA GLU A 167 -1.17 -9.26 10.46
C GLU A 167 -1.52 -9.94 9.14
N LEU A 168 -0.98 -11.14 8.89
CA LEU A 168 -1.28 -11.92 7.68
C LEU A 168 -2.78 -12.30 7.59
N VAL A 169 -3.44 -12.61 8.72
CA VAL A 169 -4.89 -12.84 8.73
C VAL A 169 -5.64 -11.56 8.38
N CYS A 170 -5.27 -10.42 8.96
CA CYS A 170 -5.91 -9.14 8.64
C CYS A 170 -5.75 -8.79 7.15
N MET A 171 -4.56 -8.97 6.59
CA MET A 171 -4.32 -8.71 5.17
C MET A 171 -5.13 -9.63 4.26
N ARG A 172 -5.28 -10.92 4.62
CA ARG A 172 -6.16 -11.85 3.85
C ARG A 172 -7.64 -11.44 3.92
N GLU A 173 -8.13 -10.93 5.05
CA GLU A 173 -9.50 -10.41 5.15
C GLU A 173 -9.67 -9.13 4.30
N ALA A 174 -8.67 -8.24 4.28
CA ALA A 174 -8.67 -7.08 3.38
C ALA A 174 -8.70 -7.51 1.90
N GLN A 175 -7.93 -8.55 1.51
CA GLN A 175 -7.96 -9.13 0.16
C GLN A 175 -9.35 -9.66 -0.21
N LYS A 176 -10.01 -10.41 0.68
CA LYS A 176 -11.37 -10.92 0.44
C LYS A 176 -12.35 -9.79 0.18
N THR A 177 -12.27 -8.74 0.98
CA THR A 177 -13.13 -7.55 0.82
C THR A 177 -12.86 -6.86 -0.53
N ALA A 178 -11.59 -6.63 -0.88
CA ALA A 178 -11.22 -6.02 -2.16
C ALA A 178 -11.69 -6.86 -3.36
N ILE A 179 -11.57 -8.19 -3.29
CA ILE A 179 -12.01 -9.11 -4.36
C ILE A 179 -13.51 -8.98 -4.63
N VAL A 180 -14.33 -8.90 -3.58
CA VAL A 180 -15.78 -8.68 -3.74
C VAL A 180 -16.05 -7.36 -4.47
N GLY A 181 -15.30 -6.30 -4.13
CA GLY A 181 -15.37 -5.01 -4.82
C GLY A 181 -14.95 -5.10 -6.30
N HIS A 182 -13.85 -5.79 -6.60
CA HIS A 182 -13.38 -5.99 -7.97
C HIS A 182 -14.38 -6.74 -8.84
N LEU A 183 -15.03 -7.78 -8.30
CA LEU A 183 -16.08 -8.52 -9.01
C LEU A 183 -17.28 -7.63 -9.31
N ALA A 184 -17.77 -6.85 -8.35
CA ALA A 184 -18.85 -5.90 -8.56
C ALA A 184 -18.50 -4.80 -9.58
N ALA A 185 -17.27 -4.29 -9.54
CA ALA A 185 -16.77 -3.33 -10.52
C ALA A 185 -16.70 -3.92 -11.93
N TYR A 186 -16.26 -5.17 -12.06
CA TYR A 186 -16.25 -5.87 -13.34
C TYR A 186 -17.67 -6.07 -13.90
N GLU A 187 -18.64 -6.46 -13.08
CA GLU A 187 -20.05 -6.58 -13.48
C GLU A 187 -20.62 -5.22 -13.95
N ALA A 188 -20.32 -4.14 -13.22
CA ALA A 188 -20.72 -2.80 -13.59
C ALA A 188 -20.09 -2.34 -14.93
N PHE A 189 -18.82 -2.67 -15.16
CA PHE A 189 -18.14 -2.46 -16.45
C PHE A 189 -18.84 -3.22 -17.59
N GLN A 190 -19.17 -4.50 -17.38
CA GLN A 190 -19.88 -5.31 -18.37
C GLN A 190 -21.28 -4.75 -18.69
N ALA A 191 -21.90 -4.07 -17.73
CA ALA A 191 -23.19 -3.38 -17.91
C ALA A 191 -23.05 -2.02 -18.63
N GLY A 192 -21.83 -1.59 -18.97
CA GLY A 192 -21.55 -0.34 -19.67
C GLY A 192 -21.70 0.91 -18.80
N MET A 193 -21.53 0.76 -17.49
CA MET A 193 -21.60 1.88 -16.54
C MET A 193 -20.41 2.85 -16.68
N SER A 194 -20.59 4.08 -16.19
CA SER A 194 -19.51 5.09 -16.13
C SER A 194 -18.44 4.74 -15.11
N GLU A 195 -17.25 5.38 -15.18
CA GLU A 195 -16.18 5.22 -14.19
C GLU A 195 -16.68 5.55 -12.78
N PHE A 196 -17.48 6.61 -12.65
CA PHE A 196 -18.10 7.00 -11.38
C PHE A 196 -19.03 5.91 -10.84
N ASP A 197 -19.94 5.38 -11.66
CA ASP A 197 -20.89 4.35 -11.23
C ASP A 197 -20.20 3.03 -10.88
N ILE A 198 -19.11 2.68 -11.58
CA ILE A 198 -18.27 1.52 -11.26
C ILE A 198 -17.60 1.72 -9.90
N ASN A 199 -17.08 2.93 -9.60
CA ASN A 199 -16.53 3.23 -8.28
C ASN A 199 -17.58 3.08 -7.17
N ILE A 200 -18.80 3.58 -7.39
CA ILE A 200 -19.90 3.41 -6.43
C ILE A 200 -20.22 1.92 -6.23
N SER A 201 -20.24 1.12 -7.30
CA SER A 201 -20.47 -0.33 -7.24
C SER A 201 -19.39 -1.03 -6.38
N TYR A 202 -18.12 -0.64 -6.56
CA TYR A 202 -17.00 -1.12 -5.74
C TYR A 202 -17.20 -0.80 -4.26
N LEU A 203 -17.47 0.48 -3.94
CA LEU A 203 -17.63 0.96 -2.56
C LEU A 203 -18.84 0.29 -1.87
N MET A 204 -19.95 0.14 -2.57
CA MET A 204 -21.13 -0.57 -2.06
C MET A 204 -20.82 -2.03 -1.73
N ALA A 205 -20.13 -2.73 -2.62
CA ALA A 205 -19.80 -4.14 -2.45
C ALA A 205 -18.80 -4.39 -1.31
N THR A 206 -17.83 -3.49 -1.13
CA THR A 206 -16.84 -3.57 -0.04
C THR A 206 -17.38 -3.06 1.30
N GLY A 207 -18.48 -2.28 1.29
CA GLY A 207 -19.00 -1.60 2.48
C GLY A 207 -18.09 -0.47 2.98
N HIS A 208 -17.16 0.01 2.16
CA HIS A 208 -16.28 1.14 2.47
C HIS A 208 -16.90 2.45 2.00
N ARG A 209 -16.71 3.50 2.79
CA ARG A 209 -16.87 4.87 2.29
C ARG A 209 -15.63 5.24 1.47
N ASP A 210 -15.73 6.26 0.64
CA ASP A 210 -14.59 6.79 -0.12
C ASP A 210 -13.39 7.19 0.78
N THR A 211 -13.66 7.61 2.01
CA THR A 211 -12.63 7.92 3.01
C THR A 211 -12.08 6.72 3.78
N ASP A 212 -12.71 5.55 3.68
CA ASP A 212 -12.30 4.33 4.40
C ASP A 212 -11.32 3.47 3.58
N VAL A 213 -11.33 3.59 2.25
CA VAL A 213 -10.39 2.85 1.39
C VAL A 213 -8.94 3.23 1.69
N PRO A 214 -7.97 2.30 1.54
CA PRO A 214 -6.57 2.56 1.85
C PRO A 214 -5.94 3.63 0.95
N TYR A 215 -6.39 3.76 -0.28
CA TYR A 215 -6.04 4.79 -1.27
C TYR A 215 -7.23 5.07 -2.18
N ASN A 216 -7.21 6.19 -2.91
CA ASN A 216 -8.27 6.53 -3.83
C ASN A 216 -8.31 5.53 -4.99
N ASN A 217 -9.47 4.92 -5.22
CA ASN A 217 -9.65 3.97 -6.29
C ASN A 217 -9.31 4.59 -7.66
N ILE A 218 -8.59 3.86 -8.48
CA ILE A 218 -8.33 4.17 -9.88
C ILE A 218 -9.29 3.33 -10.72
N ILE A 219 -10.23 3.97 -11.36
CA ILE A 219 -11.24 3.38 -12.22
C ILE A 219 -11.12 4.09 -13.57
N ALA A 220 -10.48 3.45 -14.53
CA ALA A 220 -10.08 4.13 -15.75
C ALA A 220 -10.53 3.36 -17.01
N MET A 221 -11.22 4.03 -17.89
CA MET A 221 -11.62 3.49 -19.21
C MET A 221 -10.74 4.02 -20.32
N ASN A 222 -10.45 3.17 -21.29
CA ASN A 222 -9.75 3.55 -22.52
C ASN A 222 -8.42 4.26 -22.22
N GLU A 223 -8.17 5.41 -22.84
CA GLU A 223 -6.95 6.21 -22.72
C GLU A 223 -6.68 6.69 -21.29
N ASN A 224 -7.72 6.80 -20.44
CA ASN A 224 -7.57 7.18 -19.04
C ASN A 224 -6.68 6.20 -18.26
N ALA A 225 -6.63 4.93 -18.68
CA ALA A 225 -5.77 3.90 -18.10
C ALA A 225 -4.26 4.15 -18.32
N ALA A 226 -3.88 5.14 -19.16
CA ALA A 226 -2.50 5.59 -19.30
C ALA A 226 -2.08 6.61 -18.23
N VAL A 227 -3.02 7.12 -17.42
CA VAL A 227 -2.74 8.00 -16.30
C VAL A 227 -2.60 7.14 -15.05
N LEU A 228 -1.37 6.97 -14.56
CA LEU A 228 -1.04 5.99 -13.52
C LEU A 228 -1.82 6.18 -12.21
N HIS A 229 -2.10 7.42 -11.80
CA HIS A 229 -2.92 7.77 -10.64
C HIS A 229 -4.18 8.53 -11.07
N TYR A 230 -4.98 7.91 -11.92
CA TYR A 230 -6.21 8.49 -12.45
C TYR A 230 -7.34 8.44 -11.41
N THR A 231 -7.84 9.60 -10.99
CA THR A 231 -8.89 9.73 -9.96
C THR A 231 -10.06 10.62 -10.39
N ALA A 232 -10.14 10.99 -11.68
CA ALA A 232 -11.16 11.94 -12.15
C ALA A 232 -12.59 11.37 -12.19
N LEU A 233 -12.73 10.04 -12.38
CA LEU A 233 -14.00 9.31 -12.36
C LEU A 233 -15.08 9.96 -13.23
N GLN A 234 -15.02 9.78 -14.55
CA GLN A 234 -15.98 10.36 -15.49
C GLN A 234 -17.42 9.89 -15.21
N HIS A 235 -18.38 10.82 -15.18
CA HIS A 235 -19.80 10.54 -14.94
C HIS A 235 -20.53 9.93 -16.14
N ASN A 236 -19.95 10.07 -17.33
CA ASN A 236 -20.52 9.50 -18.55
C ASN A 236 -19.63 8.41 -19.10
N ALA A 237 -20.19 7.24 -19.39
CA ALA A 237 -19.45 6.19 -20.08
C ALA A 237 -19.06 6.66 -21.49
N PRO A 238 -17.85 6.33 -21.99
CA PRO A 238 -17.50 6.63 -23.37
C PRO A 238 -18.41 5.87 -24.34
N SER A 239 -18.71 6.49 -25.49
CA SER A 239 -19.55 5.86 -26.53
C SER A 239 -18.96 4.59 -27.14
N ASP A 240 -17.62 4.46 -27.09
CA ASP A 240 -16.87 3.30 -27.51
C ASP A 240 -15.97 2.84 -26.36
N ILE A 241 -16.45 1.89 -25.58
CA ILE A 241 -15.71 1.27 -24.49
C ILE A 241 -14.79 0.19 -25.07
N ARG A 242 -13.47 0.34 -24.87
CA ARG A 242 -12.41 -0.54 -25.41
C ARG A 242 -11.73 -1.35 -24.32
N SER A 243 -11.44 -0.69 -23.17
CA SER A 243 -10.69 -1.24 -22.05
C SER A 243 -11.18 -0.67 -20.72
N PHE A 244 -10.88 -1.38 -19.67
CA PHE A 244 -11.14 -0.99 -18.29
C PHE A 244 -9.99 -1.43 -17.40
N LEU A 245 -9.44 -0.49 -16.65
CA LEU A 245 -8.44 -0.74 -15.60
C LEU A 245 -9.05 -0.32 -14.26
N ILE A 246 -9.00 -1.24 -13.31
CA ILE A 246 -9.32 -0.97 -11.91
C ILE A 246 -8.09 -1.26 -11.04
N ASP A 247 -7.71 -0.28 -10.22
CA ASP A 247 -6.73 -0.41 -9.17
C ASP A 247 -7.39 0.10 -7.88
N ALA A 248 -7.75 -0.84 -7.02
CA ALA A 248 -8.56 -0.56 -5.84
C ALA A 248 -8.30 -1.58 -4.74
N GLY A 249 -8.23 -1.07 -3.52
CA GLY A 249 -7.96 -1.85 -2.33
C GLY A 249 -9.04 -1.75 -1.27
N ALA A 250 -8.90 -2.56 -0.23
CA ALA A 250 -9.72 -2.52 0.97
C ALA A 250 -8.84 -2.56 2.22
N GLU A 251 -9.40 -2.19 3.36
CA GLU A 251 -8.72 -2.21 4.64
C GLU A 251 -9.46 -3.14 5.62
N TYR A 252 -8.71 -3.90 6.42
CA TYR A 252 -9.24 -4.65 7.54
C TYR A 252 -8.33 -4.49 8.77
N ASN A 253 -8.85 -3.97 9.87
CA ASN A 253 -8.09 -3.68 11.11
C ASN A 253 -6.83 -2.81 10.87
N GLY A 254 -6.87 -1.92 9.88
CA GLY A 254 -5.76 -1.05 9.54
C GLY A 254 -4.77 -1.61 8.51
N TYR A 255 -4.93 -2.85 8.06
CA TYR A 255 -4.08 -3.49 7.05
C TYR A 255 -4.72 -3.43 5.68
N ALA A 256 -3.93 -3.07 4.68
CA ALA A 256 -4.37 -2.83 3.31
C ALA A 256 -4.28 -4.09 2.42
N ALA A 257 -5.16 -4.15 1.43
CA ALA A 257 -5.01 -4.86 0.18
C ALA A 257 -4.76 -3.86 -0.93
N ASP A 258 -4.04 -4.28 -1.98
CA ASP A 258 -3.71 -3.49 -3.16
C ASP A 258 -3.81 -4.38 -4.41
N ILE A 259 -4.80 -4.14 -5.26
CA ILE A 259 -5.11 -5.04 -6.37
C ILE A 259 -5.40 -4.24 -7.64
N THR A 260 -4.73 -4.61 -8.74
CA THR A 260 -5.05 -4.07 -10.06
C THR A 260 -5.46 -5.17 -11.03
N ARG A 261 -6.48 -4.90 -11.85
CA ARG A 261 -6.88 -5.71 -13.00
C ARG A 261 -7.18 -4.83 -14.20
N THR A 262 -6.85 -5.36 -15.39
CA THR A 262 -7.19 -4.73 -16.66
C THR A 262 -8.05 -5.69 -17.49
N TYR A 263 -9.07 -5.16 -18.13
CA TYR A 263 -10.01 -5.88 -18.95
C TYR A 263 -10.15 -5.25 -20.33
N SER A 264 -10.38 -6.06 -21.34
CA SER A 264 -10.76 -5.61 -22.67
C SER A 264 -12.28 -5.77 -22.86
N ALA A 265 -12.94 -4.78 -23.44
CA ALA A 265 -14.37 -4.87 -23.75
C ALA A 265 -14.70 -5.96 -24.80
N LYS A 266 -13.70 -6.33 -25.62
CA LYS A 266 -13.84 -7.41 -26.62
C LYS A 266 -12.77 -8.47 -26.35
N SER A 267 -13.19 -9.73 -26.19
CA SER A 267 -12.30 -10.85 -25.88
C SER A 267 -11.42 -11.33 -27.05
N ASN A 268 -11.74 -10.92 -28.28
CA ASN A 268 -11.12 -11.41 -29.52
C ASN A 268 -10.23 -10.38 -30.23
N ASN A 269 -9.75 -9.35 -29.53
CA ASN A 269 -8.84 -8.37 -30.08
C ASN A 269 -7.38 -8.59 -29.60
N GLU A 270 -6.44 -7.87 -30.21
CA GLU A 270 -5.02 -7.97 -29.88
C GLU A 270 -4.73 -7.48 -28.45
N PHE A 271 -5.44 -6.46 -27.94
CA PHE A 271 -5.25 -5.94 -26.61
C PHE A 271 -5.68 -6.96 -25.54
N ALA A 272 -6.78 -7.71 -25.76
CA ALA A 272 -7.17 -8.82 -24.89
C ALA A 272 -6.11 -9.93 -24.85
N SER A 273 -5.48 -10.21 -25.99
CA SER A 273 -4.36 -11.17 -26.05
C SER A 273 -3.14 -10.67 -25.29
N LEU A 274 -2.84 -9.37 -25.39
CA LEU A 274 -1.72 -8.73 -24.68
C LEU A 274 -1.96 -8.75 -23.15
N ILE A 275 -3.19 -8.48 -22.66
CA ILE A 275 -3.56 -8.63 -21.25
C ILE A 275 -3.31 -10.06 -20.78
N LYS A 276 -3.79 -11.05 -21.52
CA LYS A 276 -3.61 -12.47 -21.18
C LYS A 276 -2.13 -12.87 -21.08
N ASP A 277 -1.30 -12.39 -22.01
CA ASP A 277 0.12 -12.68 -22.01
C ASP A 277 0.84 -11.95 -20.87
N MET A 278 0.46 -10.70 -20.56
CA MET A 278 0.99 -9.96 -19.40
C MET A 278 0.66 -10.69 -18.08
N ASP A 279 -0.58 -11.19 -17.94
CA ASP A 279 -1.00 -12.00 -16.81
C ASP A 279 -0.16 -13.28 -16.67
N ALA A 280 0.11 -13.95 -17.78
CA ALA A 280 0.97 -15.13 -17.79
C ALA A 280 2.42 -14.81 -17.38
N GLU A 281 2.98 -13.70 -17.85
CA GLU A 281 4.35 -13.29 -17.52
C GLU A 281 4.44 -12.83 -16.04
N GLN A 282 3.41 -12.16 -15.49
CA GLN A 282 3.35 -11.81 -14.06
C GLN A 282 3.34 -13.09 -13.20
N LYS A 283 2.48 -14.07 -13.50
CA LYS A 283 2.42 -15.36 -12.80
C LYS A 283 3.74 -16.12 -12.90
N ALA A 284 4.35 -16.13 -14.09
CA ALA A 284 5.64 -16.77 -14.31
C ALA A 284 6.75 -16.08 -13.48
N LEU A 285 6.74 -14.75 -13.37
CA LEU A 285 7.67 -14.03 -12.51
C LEU A 285 7.48 -14.41 -11.04
N ILE A 286 6.25 -14.38 -10.52
CA ILE A 286 5.94 -14.75 -9.13
C ILE A 286 6.45 -16.16 -8.82
N SER A 287 6.33 -17.11 -9.74
CA SER A 287 6.80 -18.48 -9.57
C SER A 287 8.33 -18.62 -9.42
N THR A 288 9.09 -17.60 -9.81
CA THR A 288 10.55 -17.57 -9.68
C THR A 288 11.05 -16.92 -8.39
N ILE A 289 10.15 -16.27 -7.64
CA ILE A 289 10.52 -15.52 -6.43
C ILE A 289 11.04 -16.46 -5.34
N LYS A 290 12.19 -16.11 -4.74
CA LYS A 290 12.89 -16.89 -3.72
C LYS A 290 13.41 -16.00 -2.60
N VAL A 291 13.44 -16.57 -1.39
CA VAL A 291 14.15 -16.00 -0.25
C VAL A 291 15.63 -15.79 -0.59
N GLY A 292 16.19 -14.70 -0.13
CA GLY A 292 17.60 -14.35 -0.33
C GLY A 292 17.90 -13.61 -1.64
N THR A 293 16.93 -13.49 -2.55
CA THR A 293 17.09 -12.72 -3.79
C THR A 293 16.69 -11.26 -3.57
N ARG A 294 17.40 -10.35 -4.19
CA ARG A 294 17.10 -8.92 -4.11
C ARG A 294 15.90 -8.55 -5.00
N TYR A 295 14.98 -7.76 -4.48
CA TYR A 295 13.74 -7.40 -5.19
C TYR A 295 14.00 -6.69 -6.53
N THR A 296 15.07 -5.91 -6.63
CA THR A 296 15.51 -5.25 -7.87
C THR A 296 15.74 -6.23 -9.02
N GLU A 297 16.19 -7.47 -8.73
CA GLU A 297 16.42 -8.49 -9.75
C GLU A 297 15.09 -8.90 -10.42
N TYR A 298 13.99 -8.96 -9.67
CA TYR A 298 12.68 -9.27 -10.25
C TYR A 298 12.13 -8.12 -11.10
N HIS A 299 12.47 -6.88 -10.76
CA HIS A 299 12.14 -5.74 -11.61
C HIS A 299 12.85 -5.83 -12.96
N ILE A 300 14.14 -6.12 -12.97
CA ILE A 300 14.93 -6.31 -14.21
C ILE A 300 14.40 -7.52 -15.01
N GLN A 301 14.11 -8.64 -14.36
CA GLN A 301 13.49 -9.79 -15.01
C GLN A 301 12.14 -9.44 -15.67
N MET A 302 11.35 -8.54 -15.05
CA MET A 302 10.09 -8.11 -15.65
C MET A 302 10.32 -7.23 -16.88
N HIS A 303 11.34 -6.39 -16.92
CA HIS A 303 11.73 -5.65 -18.12
C HIS A 303 12.10 -6.57 -19.28
N HIS A 304 12.81 -7.68 -19.03
CA HIS A 304 13.07 -8.70 -20.07
C HIS A 304 11.78 -9.37 -20.57
N ARG A 305 10.83 -9.66 -19.67
CA ARG A 305 9.52 -10.21 -20.03
C ARG A 305 8.70 -9.22 -20.86
N ILE A 306 8.73 -7.95 -20.51
CA ILE A 306 8.10 -6.86 -21.29
C ILE A 306 8.76 -6.73 -22.65
N ALA A 307 10.09 -6.76 -22.75
CA ALA A 307 10.80 -6.75 -24.03
C ALA A 307 10.32 -7.89 -24.95
N LYS A 308 10.17 -9.09 -24.41
CA LYS A 308 9.60 -10.24 -25.12
C LYS A 308 8.17 -9.98 -25.63
N LEU A 309 7.31 -9.37 -24.81
CA LEU A 309 5.95 -8.99 -25.22
C LEU A 309 5.96 -7.92 -26.30
N LEU A 310 6.77 -6.85 -26.14
CA LEU A 310 6.92 -5.78 -27.12
C LEU A 310 7.33 -6.34 -28.49
N LYS A 311 8.27 -7.30 -28.51
CA LYS A 311 8.72 -7.99 -29.72
C LYS A 311 7.64 -8.90 -30.29
N LYS A 312 7.00 -9.75 -29.46
CA LYS A 312 5.94 -10.67 -29.86
C LYS A 312 4.80 -9.96 -30.56
N TYR A 313 4.40 -8.80 -30.05
CA TYR A 313 3.32 -8.00 -30.60
C TYR A 313 3.79 -7.00 -31.67
N GLY A 314 5.08 -7.01 -32.01
CA GLY A 314 5.65 -6.14 -33.02
C GLY A 314 5.54 -4.65 -32.69
N ILE A 315 5.52 -4.31 -31.40
CA ILE A 315 5.52 -2.92 -30.91
C ILE A 315 6.93 -2.34 -31.02
N VAL A 316 7.95 -3.16 -30.71
CA VAL A 316 9.36 -2.88 -30.93
C VAL A 316 9.94 -4.02 -31.76
N LYS A 317 10.70 -3.72 -32.84
CA LYS A 317 11.17 -4.65 -33.85
C LYS A 317 12.67 -4.46 -34.13
N ASP A 318 13.25 -5.46 -34.75
CA ASP A 318 14.64 -5.42 -35.32
C ASP A 318 15.71 -5.06 -34.27
N VAL A 319 15.49 -5.47 -33.02
CA VAL A 319 16.40 -5.32 -31.88
C VAL A 319 16.24 -6.51 -30.94
N SER A 320 17.31 -6.95 -30.25
CA SER A 320 17.22 -8.05 -29.29
C SER A 320 16.56 -7.62 -27.98
N GLU A 321 16.04 -8.57 -27.22
CA GLU A 321 15.41 -8.31 -25.93
C GLU A 321 16.42 -7.75 -24.92
N GLU A 322 17.68 -8.23 -24.98
CA GLU A 322 18.77 -7.77 -24.13
C GLU A 322 19.05 -6.28 -24.40
N VAL A 323 19.24 -5.90 -25.66
CA VAL A 323 19.46 -4.50 -26.04
C VAL A 323 18.28 -3.61 -25.67
N MET A 324 17.04 -4.10 -25.80
CA MET A 324 15.87 -3.33 -25.35
C MET A 324 15.94 -2.96 -23.86
N VAL A 325 16.44 -3.87 -23.02
CA VAL A 325 16.57 -3.62 -21.58
C VAL A 325 17.79 -2.77 -21.27
N GLU A 326 18.95 -3.08 -21.85
CA GLU A 326 20.22 -2.37 -21.65
C GLU A 326 20.13 -0.89 -22.08
N GLU A 327 19.47 -0.60 -23.21
CA GLU A 327 19.28 0.75 -23.73
C GLU A 327 18.00 1.43 -23.22
N GLY A 328 17.23 0.76 -22.36
CA GLY A 328 16.04 1.32 -21.70
C GLY A 328 14.80 1.44 -22.61
N LEU A 329 14.73 0.76 -23.78
CA LEU A 329 13.58 0.84 -24.68
C LEU A 329 12.27 0.32 -24.05
N THR A 330 12.37 -0.42 -22.95
CA THR A 330 11.21 -0.91 -22.18
C THR A 330 10.68 0.12 -21.19
N THR A 331 11.47 1.11 -20.78
CA THR A 331 11.11 2.06 -19.72
C THR A 331 9.93 2.97 -20.08
N PRO A 332 9.73 3.43 -21.33
CA PRO A 332 8.55 4.24 -21.66
C PRO A 332 7.23 3.45 -21.60
N PHE A 333 7.30 2.10 -21.66
CA PHE A 333 6.14 1.23 -21.53
C PHE A 333 5.92 0.73 -20.10
N PHE A 334 6.98 0.60 -19.30
CA PHE A 334 6.92 0.20 -17.88
C PHE A 334 7.72 1.20 -17.03
N PRO A 335 7.11 2.37 -16.71
CA PRO A 335 7.83 3.47 -16.08
C PRO A 335 7.89 3.40 -14.55
N HIS A 336 7.14 2.51 -13.90
CA HIS A 336 7.09 2.40 -12.43
C HIS A 336 7.78 1.11 -11.94
N GLY A 337 7.92 0.96 -10.62
CA GLY A 337 8.49 -0.24 -10.01
C GLY A 337 7.60 -1.47 -10.20
N ILE A 338 8.20 -2.66 -10.10
CA ILE A 338 7.47 -3.93 -10.14
C ILE A 338 6.54 -4.09 -8.92
N GLY A 339 6.66 -3.22 -7.91
CA GLY A 339 5.85 -3.22 -6.71
C GLY A 339 6.56 -2.64 -5.50
N HIS A 340 5.97 -2.84 -4.35
CA HIS A 340 6.38 -2.25 -3.07
C HIS A 340 6.02 -3.15 -1.89
N SER A 341 6.53 -2.80 -0.70
CA SER A 341 6.07 -3.39 0.55
C SER A 341 4.63 -2.98 0.84
N LEU A 342 3.84 -3.89 1.41
CA LEU A 342 2.43 -3.69 1.76
C LEU A 342 2.19 -4.08 3.21
N GLY A 343 1.27 -3.37 3.89
CA GLY A 343 0.90 -3.67 5.27
C GLY A 343 -0.07 -2.67 5.87
N LEU A 344 0.34 -1.99 6.94
CA LEU A 344 -0.39 -0.91 7.59
C LEU A 344 -0.48 0.36 6.73
N GLN A 345 0.38 0.47 5.76
CA GLN A 345 0.34 1.46 4.70
C GLN A 345 0.36 0.72 3.36
N VAL A 346 -0.23 1.32 2.33
CA VAL A 346 -0.21 0.79 0.96
C VAL A 346 1.24 0.72 0.48
N HIS A 347 1.92 1.85 0.41
CA HIS A 347 3.36 1.91 0.25
C HIS A 347 4.00 1.83 1.63
N ASP A 348 4.19 0.60 2.14
CA ASP A 348 4.68 0.41 3.50
C ASP A 348 6.17 0.75 3.60
N VAL A 349 6.59 1.11 4.82
CA VAL A 349 7.96 1.54 5.12
C VAL A 349 8.99 0.42 4.87
N ALA A 350 10.27 0.78 4.92
CA ALA A 350 11.43 -0.12 4.85
C ALA A 350 11.75 -0.72 3.46
N GLY A 351 11.08 -0.34 2.39
CA GLY A 351 11.39 -0.85 1.04
C GLY A 351 12.85 -0.66 0.60
N PHE A 352 13.52 0.38 1.08
CA PHE A 352 14.92 0.69 0.76
C PHE A 352 15.91 0.31 1.88
N MET A 353 15.44 -0.14 3.04
CA MET A 353 16.28 -0.42 4.19
C MET A 353 17.00 -1.76 4.03
N GLN A 354 18.30 -1.78 4.28
CA GLN A 354 19.15 -2.98 4.19
C GLN A 354 19.35 -3.65 5.56
N ASP A 355 19.22 -2.85 6.63
CA ASP A 355 19.35 -3.27 8.02
C ASP A 355 18.46 -2.42 8.94
N ASP A 356 18.43 -2.77 10.21
CA ASP A 356 17.65 -2.09 11.26
C ASP A 356 18.33 -0.87 11.86
N THR A 357 19.47 -0.46 11.33
CA THR A 357 20.20 0.77 11.71
C THR A 357 19.95 1.92 10.74
N GLY A 358 19.14 1.70 9.71
CA GLY A 358 18.74 2.71 8.75
C GLY A 358 19.65 2.85 7.53
N THR A 359 20.48 1.85 7.22
CA THR A 359 21.20 1.79 5.95
C THR A 359 20.23 1.65 4.79
N HIS A 360 20.29 2.58 3.83
CA HIS A 360 19.42 2.62 2.66
C HIS A 360 20.20 2.27 1.38
N LEU A 361 19.56 1.48 0.51
CA LEU A 361 19.99 1.28 -0.87
C LEU A 361 18.95 1.93 -1.80
N ALA A 362 19.36 2.97 -2.50
CA ALA A 362 18.49 3.66 -3.46
C ALA A 362 18.10 2.76 -4.64
N ALA A 363 17.02 3.10 -5.31
CA ALA A 363 16.68 2.51 -6.60
C ALA A 363 17.77 2.78 -7.65
N PRO A 364 18.01 1.87 -8.62
CA PRO A 364 18.91 2.13 -9.72
C PRO A 364 18.49 3.36 -10.54
N ASP A 365 19.45 4.12 -11.06
CA ASP A 365 19.17 5.34 -11.84
C ASP A 365 18.27 5.11 -13.06
N MET A 366 18.38 3.96 -13.71
CA MET A 366 17.50 3.56 -14.81
C MET A 366 16.05 3.31 -14.36
N TYR A 367 15.83 3.01 -13.08
CA TYR A 367 14.53 2.64 -12.51
C TYR A 367 14.18 3.49 -11.27
N PRO A 368 14.14 4.83 -11.39
CA PRO A 368 14.06 5.75 -10.25
C PRO A 368 12.75 5.62 -9.44
N TYR A 369 11.72 5.02 -10.02
CA TYR A 369 10.42 4.82 -9.38
C TYR A 369 10.25 3.44 -8.73
N LEU A 370 11.30 2.60 -8.72
CA LEU A 370 11.26 1.35 -7.94
C LEU A 370 11.20 1.67 -6.45
N ARG A 371 10.27 1.05 -5.72
CA ARG A 371 9.98 1.34 -4.31
C ARG A 371 10.54 0.31 -3.33
N CYS A 372 11.20 -0.74 -3.82
CA CYS A 372 11.82 -1.75 -2.97
C CYS A 372 13.14 -2.24 -3.57
N THR A 373 14.20 -2.23 -2.75
CA THR A 373 15.52 -2.73 -3.09
C THR A 373 16.03 -3.77 -2.09
N ARG A 374 15.15 -4.23 -1.18
CA ARG A 374 15.50 -5.21 -0.14
C ARG A 374 15.81 -6.58 -0.71
N ILE A 375 16.60 -7.34 0.05
CA ILE A 375 16.64 -8.79 -0.07
C ILE A 375 15.34 -9.35 0.49
N LEU A 376 14.74 -10.30 -0.21
CA LEU A 376 13.49 -10.92 0.21
C LEU A 376 13.72 -11.93 1.33
N GLU A 377 12.94 -11.80 2.38
CA GLU A 377 13.01 -12.61 3.58
C GLU A 377 11.62 -13.15 3.94
N PRO A 378 11.54 -14.26 4.67
CA PRO A 378 10.26 -14.81 5.10
C PRO A 378 9.42 -13.79 5.88
N ARG A 379 8.09 -13.86 5.72
CA ARG A 379 7.08 -12.98 6.33
C ARG A 379 6.99 -11.57 5.75
N MET A 380 7.78 -11.24 4.72
CA MET A 380 7.55 -10.02 3.95
C MET A 380 6.31 -10.16 3.07
N VAL A 381 5.56 -9.05 2.94
CA VAL A 381 4.42 -8.93 2.04
C VAL A 381 4.71 -7.81 1.06
N LEU A 382 4.52 -8.11 -0.23
CA LEU A 382 4.81 -7.19 -1.33
C LEU A 382 3.71 -7.27 -2.39
N THR A 383 3.61 -6.22 -3.19
CA THR A 383 2.87 -6.25 -4.45
C THR A 383 3.76 -6.76 -5.59
N ILE A 384 3.17 -7.32 -6.63
CA ILE A 384 3.79 -7.60 -7.93
C ILE A 384 2.84 -7.07 -9.00
N GLU A 385 3.19 -5.93 -9.58
CA GLU A 385 2.30 -5.08 -10.38
C GLU A 385 2.90 -4.67 -11.73
N PRO A 386 3.33 -5.60 -12.60
CA PRO A 386 3.82 -5.19 -13.91
C PRO A 386 2.77 -4.41 -14.69
N GLY A 387 3.24 -3.42 -15.44
CA GLY A 387 2.40 -2.61 -16.33
C GLY A 387 3.00 -2.49 -17.73
N LEU A 388 2.14 -2.22 -18.71
CA LEU A 388 2.52 -1.87 -20.07
C LEU A 388 1.60 -0.75 -20.57
N TYR A 389 2.16 0.44 -20.74
CA TYR A 389 1.37 1.65 -21.02
C TYR A 389 1.80 2.32 -22.31
N PHE A 390 0.89 3.12 -22.89
CA PHE A 390 1.13 3.88 -24.10
C PHE A 390 1.01 5.39 -23.80
N ILE A 391 1.95 5.89 -22.95
CA ILE A 391 1.97 7.26 -22.44
C ILE A 391 2.74 8.17 -23.39
N GLU A 392 2.06 9.15 -24.02
CA GLU A 392 2.67 10.01 -25.04
C GLU A 392 3.90 10.78 -24.52
N SER A 393 3.83 11.34 -23.30
CA SER A 393 4.95 12.12 -22.74
C SER A 393 6.22 11.27 -22.50
N LEU A 394 6.09 9.95 -22.30
CA LEU A 394 7.21 9.03 -22.15
C LEU A 394 7.71 8.50 -23.51
N LEU A 395 6.82 8.39 -24.49
CA LEU A 395 7.13 7.88 -25.84
C LEU A 395 7.68 8.97 -26.76
N ALA A 396 7.27 10.24 -26.57
CA ALA A 396 7.67 11.34 -27.43
C ALA A 396 9.20 11.52 -27.56
N PRO A 397 10.02 11.45 -26.49
CA PRO A 397 11.49 11.53 -26.63
C PRO A 397 12.09 10.43 -27.50
N TRP A 398 11.48 9.24 -27.52
CA TRP A 398 11.95 8.11 -28.33
C TRP A 398 11.69 8.28 -29.83
N ARG A 399 10.70 9.13 -30.21
CA ARG A 399 10.47 9.48 -31.61
C ARG A 399 11.66 10.21 -32.23
N GLU A 400 12.34 11.01 -31.42
CA GLU A 400 13.50 11.83 -31.82
C GLU A 400 14.85 11.10 -31.64
N SER A 401 14.82 9.91 -31.03
CA SER A 401 16.05 9.14 -30.79
C SER A 401 16.48 8.29 -31.98
N GLU A 402 17.74 7.85 -32.00
CA GLU A 402 18.26 6.89 -32.96
C GLU A 402 17.54 5.53 -32.94
N PHE A 403 16.87 5.20 -31.82
CA PHE A 403 16.07 3.99 -31.65
C PHE A 403 14.66 4.10 -32.23
N SER A 404 14.24 5.29 -32.71
CA SER A 404 12.89 5.53 -33.26
C SER A 404 12.50 4.53 -34.35
N LYS A 405 13.47 4.08 -35.17
CA LYS A 405 13.29 3.11 -36.25
C LYS A 405 12.81 1.73 -35.76
N HIS A 406 13.06 1.40 -34.51
CA HIS A 406 12.67 0.11 -33.91
C HIS A 406 11.23 0.10 -33.39
N PHE A 407 10.60 1.28 -33.21
CA PHE A 407 9.23 1.40 -32.71
C PHE A 407 8.24 1.39 -33.88
N ASP A 408 7.19 0.55 -33.78
CA ASP A 408 6.06 0.63 -34.70
C ASP A 408 5.07 1.72 -34.20
N TRP A 409 5.32 2.95 -34.63
CA TRP A 409 4.52 4.12 -34.20
C TRP A 409 3.05 4.03 -34.61
N ASN A 410 2.71 3.35 -35.69
CA ASN A 410 1.31 3.13 -36.08
C ASN A 410 0.63 2.19 -35.09
N LYS A 411 1.28 1.08 -34.75
CA LYS A 411 0.76 0.14 -33.76
C LYS A 411 0.63 0.78 -32.38
N ILE A 412 1.64 1.52 -31.93
CA ILE A 412 1.60 2.30 -30.67
C ILE A 412 0.40 3.25 -30.68
N GLY A 413 0.16 3.96 -31.80
CA GLY A 413 -0.99 4.85 -31.95
C GLY A 413 -2.34 4.14 -31.82
N MET A 414 -2.45 2.91 -32.35
CA MET A 414 -3.68 2.10 -32.19
C MET A 414 -3.86 1.60 -30.74
N LEU A 415 -2.80 1.11 -30.11
CA LEU A 415 -2.85 0.60 -28.73
C LEU A 415 -3.03 1.69 -27.70
N LYS A 416 -2.58 2.92 -27.99
CA LYS A 416 -2.79 4.10 -27.14
C LYS A 416 -4.25 4.35 -26.82
N LEU A 417 -5.17 4.00 -27.74
CA LEU A 417 -6.62 4.11 -27.53
C LEU A 417 -7.15 3.22 -26.38
N PHE A 418 -6.38 2.24 -25.94
CA PHE A 418 -6.69 1.35 -24.81
C PHE A 418 -6.01 1.80 -23.51
N GLY A 419 -5.11 2.80 -23.57
CA GLY A 419 -4.40 3.37 -22.43
C GLY A 419 -3.23 2.53 -21.95
N GLY A 420 -3.49 1.46 -21.24
CA GLY A 420 -2.45 0.59 -20.70
C GLY A 420 -2.99 -0.63 -19.97
N ILE A 421 -2.06 -1.45 -19.51
CA ILE A 421 -2.32 -2.68 -18.74
C ILE A 421 -1.56 -2.56 -17.43
N ARG A 422 -2.22 -2.87 -16.30
CA ARG A 422 -1.60 -3.21 -15.01
C ARG A 422 -2.31 -4.43 -14.43
N ILE A 423 -1.52 -5.35 -13.91
CA ILE A 423 -2.03 -6.55 -13.24
C ILE A 423 -1.22 -6.68 -11.95
N GLU A 424 -1.89 -6.63 -10.83
CA GLU A 424 -1.27 -6.56 -9.52
C GLU A 424 -1.82 -7.61 -8.58
N ASP A 425 -0.92 -8.34 -7.96
CA ASP A 425 -1.21 -9.31 -6.91
C ASP A 425 -0.41 -8.98 -5.65
N ASN A 426 -0.97 -9.32 -4.49
CA ASN A 426 -0.27 -9.26 -3.21
C ASN A 426 0.28 -10.65 -2.85
N ILE A 427 1.57 -10.70 -2.52
CA ILE A 427 2.26 -11.95 -2.21
C ILE A 427 2.86 -11.94 -0.81
N VAL A 428 2.90 -13.11 -0.17
CA VAL A 428 3.63 -13.36 1.08
C VAL A 428 4.82 -14.25 0.79
N ILE A 429 5.98 -13.84 1.27
CA ILE A 429 7.18 -14.67 1.23
C ILE A 429 7.16 -15.61 2.44
N HIS A 430 7.17 -16.91 2.21
CA HIS A 430 7.39 -17.94 3.22
C HIS A 430 8.77 -18.59 3.03
N GLU A 431 9.23 -19.37 4.00
CA GLU A 431 10.54 -20.05 3.95
C GLU A 431 10.78 -20.84 2.64
N ASN A 432 9.75 -21.60 2.19
CA ASN A 432 9.89 -22.53 1.07
C ASN A 432 8.88 -22.30 -0.07
N LYS A 433 8.06 -21.25 0.01
CA LYS A 433 7.04 -20.95 -1.00
C LYS A 433 6.69 -19.46 -1.01
N VAL A 434 6.09 -19.03 -2.09
CA VAL A 434 5.37 -17.75 -2.19
C VAL A 434 3.87 -18.05 -2.17
N GLU A 435 3.12 -17.35 -1.32
CA GLU A 435 1.66 -17.34 -1.30
C GLU A 435 1.19 -16.14 -2.12
N ASN A 436 0.30 -16.36 -3.07
CA ASN A 436 -0.37 -15.27 -3.78
C ASN A 436 -1.73 -15.02 -3.10
N MET A 437 -1.79 -14.06 -2.18
CA MET A 437 -3.00 -13.75 -1.42
C MET A 437 -4.19 -13.38 -2.31
N THR A 438 -3.95 -12.80 -3.49
CA THR A 438 -5.00 -12.34 -4.38
C THR A 438 -5.61 -13.51 -5.16
N ARG A 439 -4.78 -14.35 -5.78
CA ARG A 439 -5.28 -15.44 -6.64
C ARG A 439 -5.69 -16.68 -5.88
N ASP A 440 -5.07 -16.95 -4.74
CA ASP A 440 -5.45 -18.07 -3.87
C ASP A 440 -6.87 -17.89 -3.28
N LEU A 441 -7.42 -16.66 -3.35
CA LEU A 441 -8.80 -16.30 -2.99
C LEU A 441 -9.72 -16.16 -4.22
N GLN A 442 -9.31 -16.67 -5.40
CA GLN A 442 -10.11 -16.81 -6.61
C GLN A 442 -10.43 -15.51 -7.37
N LEU A 443 -9.67 -14.44 -7.22
CA LEU A 443 -9.69 -13.38 -8.23
C LEU A 443 -8.84 -13.82 -9.43
N PRO A 444 -9.43 -13.96 -10.61
CA PRO A 444 -8.73 -14.41 -11.80
C PRO A 444 -7.66 -13.44 -12.29
#